data_22382f31d83a829c1a515ca4ca550e59
#
_entry.id   22382f31d83a829c1a515ca4ca550e59
#
_cell.length_a   1.000
_cell.length_b   1.000
_cell.length_c   1.000
_cell.angle_alpha   90.00
_cell.angle_beta   90.00
_cell.angle_gamma   90.00
#
_symmetry.space_group_name_H-M   'P 1'
#
loop_
_entity.id
_entity.type
_entity.pdbx_description
1 polymer ?
#
loop_
_entity_poly.entity_id
_entity_poly.type
_entity_poly.pdbx_seq_one_letter_code
_entity_poly.pdbx_strand_id
1 'polypeptide(L)'
;MSPTDETPDDAAASGPAVPGAGGVRLRRALEGLPSYVPGKPAAAPAAGAERAFKVSSNENPYPPLPGVLEAAVAAAGTMNRYPDMLATGLVAALAERFGVPPAHLATGTGSVGILQQIVQATAAEGDEVVYAWRSFEAYPIVVGISGATSVRVPLGPGARHDLDAMAAAITDRTRLVLVCSPNNPTGPAVHHDELERFLGRVPADVLVVVDEAYREFVRDPDAVDGLRLYRDHPNVCVLRTFSKAYGLAGLRVGFAVAHDAVADALRKTAVPFGVSVVAQHAAIESLSREAELLERVTALVAERERVGEALRKLGWEIPHSEANFVWLELGERTLDFARHCEQAGLIVRPFAGEGCRATVAEPEANDRLIELAEQWLAG
;
A
#
# COMPACT_ATOMS: atom_id res chain seq x y z
N MET A 1 26.53 -21.82 33.65
CA MET A 1 25.08 -21.55 33.69
C MET A 1 24.88 -20.26 32.96
N SER A 2 24.55 -20.34 31.68
CA SER A 2 24.20 -19.19 30.83
C SER A 2 22.69 -19.00 30.88
N PRO A 3 22.17 -17.77 30.93
CA PRO A 3 20.75 -17.52 30.82
C PRO A 3 20.32 -17.60 29.33
N THR A 4 19.27 -18.33 29.08
CA THR A 4 18.57 -18.47 27.82
C THR A 4 17.88 -17.17 27.47
N ASP A 5 18.19 -16.65 26.31
CA ASP A 5 17.59 -15.50 25.68
C ASP A 5 16.22 -15.92 25.09
N GLU A 6 15.14 -15.64 25.81
CA GLU A 6 13.77 -15.75 25.30
C GLU A 6 13.36 -14.39 24.72
N THR A 7 13.30 -14.29 23.40
CA THR A 7 12.68 -13.18 22.69
C THR A 7 11.17 -13.16 23.01
N PRO A 8 10.57 -11.98 23.30
CA PRO A 8 9.13 -11.90 23.55
C PRO A 8 8.34 -12.22 22.29
N ASP A 9 7.50 -13.22 22.43
CA ASP A 9 6.57 -13.74 21.46
C ASP A 9 5.56 -12.67 21.03
N ASP A 10 5.36 -12.57 19.72
CA ASP A 10 4.42 -11.68 19.01
C ASP A 10 2.98 -11.97 19.46
N ALA A 11 2.51 -11.35 20.55
CA ALA A 11 1.10 -11.38 20.92
C ALA A 11 0.25 -10.53 19.98
N ALA A 12 0.21 -10.94 18.70
CA ALA A 12 -0.86 -10.53 17.79
C ALA A 12 -2.16 -11.06 18.38
N ALA A 13 -3.10 -10.17 18.70
CA ALA A 13 -4.43 -10.50 19.18
C ALA A 13 -5.05 -11.58 18.27
N SER A 14 -5.00 -12.83 18.71
CA SER A 14 -5.64 -13.96 18.07
C SER A 14 -7.15 -13.78 18.19
N GLY A 15 -7.77 -13.32 17.09
CA GLY A 15 -9.21 -13.50 16.93
C GLY A 15 -9.53 -15.01 17.08
N PRO A 16 -10.74 -15.37 17.52
CA PRO A 16 -11.09 -16.76 17.76
C PRO A 16 -10.84 -17.60 16.50
N ALA A 17 -10.08 -18.68 16.65
CA ALA A 17 -9.89 -19.66 15.60
C ALA A 17 -11.29 -20.11 15.14
N VAL A 18 -11.57 -20.00 13.85
CA VAL A 18 -12.80 -20.50 13.27
C VAL A 18 -12.78 -22.02 13.47
N PRO A 19 -13.70 -22.62 14.26
CA PRO A 19 -13.75 -24.06 14.39
C PRO A 19 -14.01 -24.64 13.01
N GLY A 20 -13.17 -25.55 12.55
CA GLY A 20 -13.38 -26.21 11.27
C GLY A 20 -14.78 -26.81 11.23
N ALA A 21 -15.64 -26.29 10.36
CA ALA A 21 -16.97 -26.81 10.15
C ALA A 21 -16.84 -28.29 9.73
N GLY A 22 -17.24 -29.18 10.59
CA GLY A 22 -17.42 -30.59 10.43
C GLY A 22 -16.76 -31.29 9.25
N GLY A 23 -15.49 -31.72 9.40
CA GLY A 23 -14.84 -32.67 8.51
C GLY A 23 -14.21 -32.16 7.22
N VAL A 24 -14.33 -30.89 6.86
CA VAL A 24 -13.66 -30.29 5.68
C VAL A 24 -12.19 -30.02 5.98
N ARG A 25 -11.30 -30.62 5.20
CA ARG A 25 -9.87 -30.38 5.32
C ARG A 25 -9.47 -29.10 4.57
N LEU A 26 -9.07 -28.07 5.32
CA LEU A 26 -8.52 -26.82 4.77
C LEU A 26 -7.01 -26.93 4.58
N ARG A 27 -6.42 -26.01 3.79
CA ARG A 27 -4.98 -25.89 3.60
C ARG A 27 -4.31 -25.46 4.91
N ARG A 28 -3.20 -26.13 5.28
CA ARG A 28 -2.39 -25.76 6.46
C ARG A 28 -1.89 -24.32 6.42
N ALA A 29 -1.58 -23.80 5.23
CA ALA A 29 -1.15 -22.41 5.04
C ALA A 29 -2.13 -21.36 5.59
N LEU A 30 -3.40 -21.74 5.86
CA LEU A 30 -4.40 -20.85 6.45
C LEU A 30 -4.45 -20.93 7.98
N GLU A 31 -3.78 -21.91 8.58
CA GLU A 31 -3.73 -22.07 10.03
C GLU A 31 -2.85 -20.96 10.63
N GLY A 32 -3.41 -20.17 11.56
CA GLY A 32 -2.70 -19.07 12.20
C GLY A 32 -2.51 -17.80 11.34
N LEU A 33 -2.99 -17.81 10.09
CA LEU A 33 -2.90 -16.62 9.24
C LEU A 33 -3.89 -15.56 9.75
N PRO A 34 -3.43 -14.34 10.07
CA PRO A 34 -4.32 -13.28 10.53
C PRO A 34 -5.24 -12.81 9.40
N SER A 35 -6.48 -12.49 9.72
CA SER A 35 -7.35 -11.76 8.80
C SER A 35 -6.88 -10.33 8.63
N TYR A 36 -7.06 -9.77 7.44
CA TYR A 36 -6.82 -8.34 7.22
C TYR A 36 -7.76 -7.51 8.10
N VAL A 37 -7.21 -6.62 8.90
CA VAL A 37 -7.98 -5.71 9.76
C VAL A 37 -8.18 -4.39 9.04
N PRO A 38 -9.38 -4.05 8.57
CA PRO A 38 -9.63 -2.76 7.94
C PRO A 38 -9.51 -1.61 8.94
N GLY A 39 -9.21 -0.40 8.47
CA GLY A 39 -9.35 0.80 9.28
C GLY A 39 -10.78 0.94 9.82
N LYS A 40 -10.94 1.32 11.09
CA LYS A 40 -12.26 1.56 11.68
C LYS A 40 -13.04 2.59 10.85
N PRO A 41 -14.35 2.41 10.64
CA PRO A 41 -15.21 3.46 10.09
C PRO A 41 -15.21 4.67 11.02
N ALA A 42 -15.55 5.85 10.50
CA ALA A 42 -15.83 6.99 11.36
C ALA A 42 -17.03 6.63 12.26
N ALA A 43 -16.81 6.63 13.57
CA ALA A 43 -17.89 6.50 14.54
C ALA A 43 -18.77 7.77 14.50
N ALA A 44 -20.01 7.67 15.00
CA ALA A 44 -20.77 8.88 15.29
C ALA A 44 -19.93 9.79 16.21
N PRO A 45 -19.91 11.13 15.99
CA PRO A 45 -19.09 12.01 16.79
C PRO A 45 -19.41 11.81 18.27
N ALA A 46 -18.36 11.72 19.10
CA ALA A 46 -18.53 11.72 20.55
C ALA A 46 -19.32 12.98 20.98
N ALA A 47 -20.02 12.90 22.11
CA ALA A 47 -20.84 14.02 22.60
C ALA A 47 -19.99 15.30 22.65
N GLY A 48 -20.33 16.28 21.80
CA GLY A 48 -19.65 17.58 21.71
C GLY A 48 -18.76 17.78 20.47
N ALA A 49 -18.50 16.79 19.64
CA ALA A 49 -17.81 16.95 18.37
C ALA A 49 -18.82 17.07 17.21
N GLU A 50 -18.73 18.15 16.44
CA GLU A 50 -19.65 18.41 15.31
C GLU A 50 -19.44 17.40 14.15
N ARG A 51 -18.22 16.87 13.96
CA ARG A 51 -17.85 15.96 12.87
C ARG A 51 -16.72 15.00 13.31
N ALA A 52 -16.85 13.72 12.91
CA ALA A 52 -15.78 12.75 13.00
C ALA A 52 -15.03 12.63 11.67
N PHE A 53 -13.70 12.47 11.74
CA PHE A 53 -12.82 12.32 10.59
C PHE A 53 -12.18 10.94 10.59
N LYS A 54 -12.19 10.27 9.43
CA LYS A 54 -11.52 9.00 9.22
C LYS A 54 -10.22 9.21 8.46
N VAL A 55 -9.10 9.19 9.17
CA VAL A 55 -7.75 9.34 8.61
C VAL A 55 -6.93 8.04 8.68
N SER A 56 -7.62 6.88 8.68
CA SER A 56 -7.00 5.57 8.91
C SER A 56 -6.64 4.78 7.65
N SER A 57 -7.11 5.17 6.44
CA SER A 57 -7.06 4.30 5.26
C SER A 57 -6.34 4.89 4.05
N ASN A 58 -5.66 6.03 4.20
CA ASN A 58 -4.95 6.72 3.11
C ASN A 58 -5.86 6.99 1.90
N GLU A 59 -7.13 7.33 2.18
CA GLU A 59 -8.11 7.72 1.18
C GLU A 59 -7.83 9.17 0.72
N ASN A 60 -8.23 9.49 -0.50
CA ASN A 60 -8.20 10.86 -1.00
C ASN A 60 -9.43 11.61 -0.46
N PRO A 61 -9.29 12.78 0.20
CA PRO A 61 -10.43 13.52 0.75
C PRO A 61 -11.30 14.20 -0.32
N TYR A 62 -10.75 14.40 -1.52
CA TYR A 62 -11.50 15.03 -2.60
C TYR A 62 -12.48 14.05 -3.25
N PRO A 63 -13.69 14.50 -3.64
CA PRO A 63 -14.59 13.71 -4.45
C PRO A 63 -13.96 13.41 -5.82
N PRO A 64 -14.47 12.42 -6.57
CA PRO A 64 -14.04 12.19 -7.95
C PRO A 64 -14.09 13.48 -8.77
N LEU A 65 -13.18 13.61 -9.74
CA LEU A 65 -13.26 14.71 -10.72
C LEU A 65 -14.59 14.62 -11.48
N PRO A 66 -15.22 15.76 -11.84
CA PRO A 66 -16.54 15.76 -12.48
C PRO A 66 -16.67 14.78 -13.64
N GLY A 67 -15.81 14.85 -14.66
CA GLY A 67 -15.86 13.93 -15.80
C GLY A 67 -15.66 12.45 -15.44
N VAL A 68 -14.93 12.17 -14.34
CA VAL A 68 -14.73 10.80 -13.84
C VAL A 68 -16.01 10.22 -13.25
N LEU A 69 -16.78 11.04 -12.53
CA LEU A 69 -18.08 10.62 -11.98
C LEU A 69 -19.08 10.36 -13.13
N GLU A 70 -19.16 11.25 -14.11
CA GLU A 70 -20.04 11.09 -15.27
C GLU A 70 -19.69 9.83 -16.08
N ALA A 71 -18.41 9.55 -16.33
CA ALA A 71 -17.96 8.34 -17.00
C ALA A 71 -18.35 7.07 -16.23
N ALA A 72 -18.18 7.08 -14.90
CA ALA A 72 -18.58 5.98 -14.02
C ALA A 72 -20.10 5.74 -14.06
N VAL A 73 -20.89 6.81 -13.98
CA VAL A 73 -22.37 6.74 -14.03
C VAL A 73 -22.85 6.23 -15.39
N ALA A 74 -22.28 6.73 -16.50
CA ALA A 74 -22.62 6.25 -17.84
C ALA A 74 -22.29 4.76 -18.00
N ALA A 75 -21.11 4.31 -17.55
CA ALA A 75 -20.70 2.91 -17.60
C ALA A 75 -21.61 2.00 -16.75
N ALA A 76 -22.12 2.50 -15.61
CA ALA A 76 -23.04 1.76 -14.77
C ALA A 76 -24.34 1.35 -15.48
N GLY A 77 -24.75 2.06 -16.53
CA GLY A 77 -25.90 1.70 -17.36
C GLY A 77 -25.76 0.34 -18.05
N THR A 78 -24.55 -0.23 -18.12
CA THR A 78 -24.28 -1.52 -18.77
C THR A 78 -23.93 -2.64 -17.77
N MET A 79 -24.18 -2.44 -16.45
CA MET A 79 -23.78 -3.38 -15.38
C MET A 79 -24.37 -4.79 -15.48
N ASN A 80 -25.39 -4.98 -16.32
CA ASN A 80 -25.95 -6.29 -16.63
C ASN A 80 -25.12 -7.12 -17.62
N ARG A 81 -24.01 -6.58 -18.11
CA ARG A 81 -23.08 -7.24 -19.02
C ARG A 81 -21.70 -7.38 -18.37
N TYR A 82 -20.99 -8.44 -18.75
CA TYR A 82 -19.59 -8.57 -18.38
C TYR A 82 -18.76 -7.41 -18.96
N PRO A 83 -17.78 -6.89 -18.20
CA PRO A 83 -16.82 -5.94 -18.75
C PRO A 83 -15.91 -6.60 -19.79
N ASP A 84 -15.12 -5.80 -20.49
CA ASP A 84 -13.95 -6.34 -21.22
C ASP A 84 -13.00 -7.00 -20.23
N MET A 85 -12.80 -8.30 -20.39
CA MET A 85 -11.99 -9.12 -19.49
C MET A 85 -10.52 -8.67 -19.43
N LEU A 86 -9.98 -8.21 -20.54
CA LEU A 86 -8.61 -7.74 -20.68
C LEU A 86 -8.45 -6.23 -20.39
N ALA A 87 -9.55 -5.54 -20.13
CA ALA A 87 -9.59 -4.08 -19.94
C ALA A 87 -8.83 -3.33 -21.05
N THR A 88 -9.04 -3.74 -22.30
CA THR A 88 -8.25 -3.33 -23.48
C THR A 88 -8.17 -1.80 -23.61
N GLY A 89 -9.28 -1.09 -23.38
CA GLY A 89 -9.32 0.37 -23.40
C GLY A 89 -8.44 1.00 -22.31
N LEU A 90 -8.50 0.45 -21.09
CA LEU A 90 -7.65 0.92 -19.99
C LEU A 90 -6.18 0.60 -20.25
N VAL A 91 -5.88 -0.61 -20.73
CA VAL A 91 -4.51 -1.01 -21.10
C VAL A 91 -3.94 -0.09 -22.17
N ALA A 92 -4.72 0.27 -23.19
CA ALA A 92 -4.30 1.21 -24.24
C ALA A 92 -3.98 2.60 -23.67
N ALA A 93 -4.84 3.14 -22.80
CA ALA A 93 -4.62 4.43 -22.14
C ALA A 93 -3.38 4.43 -21.25
N LEU A 94 -3.15 3.34 -20.48
CA LEU A 94 -1.95 3.17 -19.66
C LEU A 94 -0.69 3.06 -20.52
N ALA A 95 -0.74 2.29 -21.62
CA ALA A 95 0.38 2.12 -22.54
C ALA A 95 0.81 3.47 -23.15
N GLU A 96 -0.14 4.26 -23.60
CA GLU A 96 0.08 5.62 -24.12
C GLU A 96 0.67 6.53 -23.02
N ARG A 97 0.04 6.56 -21.83
CA ARG A 97 0.44 7.45 -20.74
C ARG A 97 1.86 7.18 -20.23
N PHE A 98 2.28 5.92 -20.15
CA PHE A 98 3.58 5.53 -19.59
C PHE A 98 4.64 5.17 -20.63
N GLY A 99 4.28 5.17 -21.91
CA GLY A 99 5.20 4.83 -22.99
C GLY A 99 5.72 3.39 -22.88
N VAL A 100 4.81 2.45 -22.59
CA VAL A 100 5.13 1.03 -22.44
C VAL A 100 4.30 0.19 -23.42
N PRO A 101 4.79 -0.98 -23.88
CA PRO A 101 3.99 -1.86 -24.72
C PRO A 101 2.72 -2.33 -23.98
N PRO A 102 1.55 -2.41 -24.65
CA PRO A 102 0.34 -2.99 -24.06
C PRO A 102 0.54 -4.40 -23.49
N ALA A 103 1.40 -5.20 -24.11
CA ALA A 103 1.74 -6.55 -23.66
C ALA A 103 2.42 -6.58 -22.29
N HIS A 104 3.07 -5.49 -21.88
CA HIS A 104 3.75 -5.34 -20.60
C HIS A 104 2.81 -4.88 -19.46
N LEU A 105 1.52 -4.75 -19.71
CA LEU A 105 0.53 -4.30 -18.74
C LEU A 105 -0.36 -5.45 -18.27
N ALA A 106 -0.62 -5.48 -16.97
CA ALA A 106 -1.64 -6.32 -16.36
C ALA A 106 -2.50 -5.48 -15.43
N THR A 107 -3.82 -5.64 -15.48
CA THR A 107 -4.78 -4.95 -14.61
C THR A 107 -5.35 -5.91 -13.58
N GLY A 108 -5.86 -5.36 -12.46
CA GLY A 108 -6.48 -6.17 -11.42
C GLY A 108 -7.34 -5.36 -10.46
N THR A 109 -7.94 -6.05 -9.49
CA THR A 109 -8.86 -5.49 -8.50
C THR A 109 -8.14 -4.68 -7.41
N GLY A 110 -7.53 -3.56 -7.82
CA GLY A 110 -6.60 -2.76 -7.03
C GLY A 110 -5.21 -3.40 -6.97
N SER A 111 -4.22 -2.66 -6.43
CA SER A 111 -2.86 -3.18 -6.29
C SER A 111 -2.78 -4.46 -5.43
N VAL A 112 -3.67 -4.62 -4.43
CA VAL A 112 -3.74 -5.84 -3.61
C VAL A 112 -4.13 -7.06 -4.45
N GLY A 113 -5.10 -6.91 -5.37
CA GLY A 113 -5.47 -7.99 -6.28
C GLY A 113 -4.30 -8.39 -7.19
N ILE A 114 -3.56 -7.40 -7.69
CA ILE A 114 -2.36 -7.66 -8.51
C ILE A 114 -1.24 -8.28 -7.67
N LEU A 115 -1.06 -7.84 -6.42
CA LEU A 115 -0.11 -8.47 -5.51
C LEU A 115 -0.41 -9.96 -5.30
N GLN A 116 -1.71 -10.33 -5.17
CA GLN A 116 -2.13 -11.73 -5.14
C GLN A 116 -1.78 -12.47 -6.45
N GLN A 117 -2.01 -11.84 -7.61
CA GLN A 117 -1.61 -12.39 -8.91
C GLN A 117 -0.09 -12.62 -8.96
N ILE A 118 0.70 -11.64 -8.51
CA ILE A 118 2.17 -11.73 -8.47
C ILE A 118 2.61 -12.92 -7.61
N VAL A 119 2.13 -12.99 -6.37
CA VAL A 119 2.53 -14.06 -5.45
C VAL A 119 2.11 -15.43 -5.98
N GLN A 120 0.89 -15.55 -6.54
CA GLN A 120 0.42 -16.80 -7.17
C GLN A 120 1.23 -17.20 -8.41
N ALA A 121 1.80 -16.23 -9.13
CA ALA A 121 2.62 -16.48 -10.30
C ALA A 121 4.07 -16.86 -9.96
N THR A 122 4.55 -16.48 -8.75
CA THR A 122 5.99 -16.58 -8.45
C THR A 122 6.34 -17.47 -7.27
N ALA A 123 5.47 -17.62 -6.27
CA ALA A 123 5.82 -18.25 -5.00
C ALA A 123 4.75 -19.22 -4.49
N ALA A 124 5.19 -20.37 -4.00
CA ALA A 124 4.39 -21.45 -3.44
C ALA A 124 4.99 -21.99 -2.14
N GLU A 125 4.47 -23.11 -1.64
CA GLU A 125 5.02 -23.80 -0.47
C GLU A 125 6.49 -24.18 -0.69
N GLY A 126 7.36 -23.78 0.22
CA GLY A 126 8.82 -23.98 0.14
C GLY A 126 9.58 -22.76 -0.39
N ASP A 127 8.92 -21.85 -1.09
CA ASP A 127 9.53 -20.61 -1.57
C ASP A 127 9.52 -19.50 -0.51
N GLU A 128 10.36 -18.49 -0.73
CA GLU A 128 10.52 -17.33 0.17
C GLU A 128 10.19 -16.02 -0.55
N VAL A 129 9.56 -15.10 0.19
CA VAL A 129 9.29 -13.72 -0.26
C VAL A 129 9.94 -12.76 0.73
N VAL A 130 10.91 -11.96 0.25
CA VAL A 130 11.67 -11.01 1.06
C VAL A 130 11.03 -9.62 0.98
N TYR A 131 10.85 -8.96 2.11
CA TYR A 131 10.39 -7.56 2.18
C TYR A 131 10.77 -6.90 3.50
N ALA A 132 10.86 -5.57 3.49
CA ALA A 132 11.10 -4.81 4.70
C ALA A 132 9.90 -4.88 5.65
N TRP A 133 10.14 -4.86 6.94
CA TRP A 133 9.09 -4.88 7.96
C TRP A 133 9.39 -3.90 9.10
N ARG A 134 8.47 -2.99 9.42
CA ARG A 134 7.08 -2.82 9.03
C ARG A 134 6.94 -2.28 7.61
N SER A 135 6.07 -2.94 6.83
CA SER A 135 5.63 -2.47 5.53
C SER A 135 4.13 -2.77 5.36
N PHE A 136 3.62 -2.86 4.12
CA PHE A 136 2.19 -3.01 3.89
C PHE A 136 1.62 -4.30 4.49
N GLU A 137 0.60 -4.15 5.33
CA GLU A 137 0.01 -5.25 6.12
C GLU A 137 -0.53 -6.42 5.29
N ALA A 138 -0.84 -6.19 4.01
CA ALA A 138 -1.30 -7.26 3.14
C ALA A 138 -0.18 -8.22 2.72
N TYR A 139 1.10 -7.82 2.77
CA TYR A 139 2.21 -8.66 2.31
C TYR A 139 2.26 -10.01 3.02
N PRO A 140 2.35 -10.09 4.36
CA PRO A 140 2.38 -11.39 5.04
C PRO A 140 1.11 -12.21 4.81
N ILE A 141 -0.04 -11.57 4.64
CA ILE A 141 -1.30 -12.26 4.40
C ILE A 141 -1.30 -12.91 3.03
N VAL A 142 -0.96 -12.16 1.99
CA VAL A 142 -0.95 -12.66 0.61
C VAL A 142 0.12 -13.74 0.42
N VAL A 143 1.30 -13.54 0.99
CA VAL A 143 2.38 -14.54 1.00
C VAL A 143 1.94 -15.80 1.74
N GLY A 144 1.35 -15.67 2.93
CA GLY A 144 0.87 -16.82 3.70
C GLY A 144 -0.24 -17.60 2.99
N ILE A 145 -1.15 -16.93 2.26
CA ILE A 145 -2.19 -17.60 1.47
C ILE A 145 -1.58 -18.52 0.39
N SER A 146 -0.45 -18.17 -0.22
CA SER A 146 0.22 -19.04 -1.19
C SER A 146 0.89 -20.25 -0.55
N GLY A 147 1.22 -20.18 0.72
CA GLY A 147 2.02 -21.16 1.46
C GLY A 147 3.50 -20.83 1.48
N ALA A 148 3.93 -19.75 0.83
CA ALA A 148 5.30 -19.27 0.85
C ALA A 148 5.69 -18.69 2.21
N THR A 149 6.98 -18.62 2.48
CA THR A 149 7.54 -18.07 3.72
C THR A 149 7.82 -16.57 3.57
N SER A 150 7.33 -15.78 4.51
CA SER A 150 7.66 -14.37 4.63
C SER A 150 9.02 -14.18 5.31
N VAL A 151 9.99 -13.62 4.58
CA VAL A 151 11.29 -13.20 5.12
C VAL A 151 11.24 -11.71 5.37
N ARG A 152 10.99 -11.35 6.64
CA ARG A 152 10.81 -9.95 7.08
C ARG A 152 12.14 -9.38 7.51
N VAL A 153 12.57 -8.31 6.87
CA VAL A 153 13.83 -7.62 7.19
C VAL A 153 13.49 -6.34 7.96
N PRO A 154 14.03 -6.12 9.16
CA PRO A 154 13.76 -4.90 9.93
C PRO A 154 14.09 -3.64 9.14
N LEU A 155 13.33 -2.56 9.40
CA LEU A 155 13.64 -1.24 8.85
C LEU A 155 14.96 -0.72 9.44
N GLY A 156 15.70 0.01 8.64
CA GLY A 156 16.89 0.75 9.05
C GLY A 156 16.55 2.11 9.68
N PRO A 157 17.57 2.90 9.99
CA PRO A 157 17.42 4.23 10.56
C PRO A 157 16.46 5.13 9.75
N GLY A 158 15.68 5.94 10.43
CA GLY A 158 14.67 6.80 9.81
C GLY A 158 13.49 6.03 9.22
N ALA A 159 13.25 4.81 9.68
CA ALA A 159 12.17 3.92 9.23
C ALA A 159 12.21 3.65 7.71
N ARG A 160 13.42 3.61 7.13
CA ARG A 160 13.69 3.31 5.72
C ARG A 160 13.92 1.82 5.50
N HIS A 161 13.78 1.35 4.27
CA HIS A 161 14.21 0.00 3.89
C HIS A 161 15.73 -0.15 4.06
N ASP A 162 16.18 -1.22 4.71
CA ASP A 162 17.58 -1.66 4.71
C ASP A 162 17.80 -2.61 3.52
N LEU A 163 18.14 -2.04 2.36
CA LEU A 163 18.32 -2.81 1.14
C LEU A 163 19.54 -3.73 1.22
N ASP A 164 20.56 -3.40 2.01
CA ASP A 164 21.72 -4.27 2.23
C ASP A 164 21.34 -5.51 3.02
N ALA A 165 20.57 -5.35 4.09
CA ALA A 165 20.03 -6.47 4.85
C ALA A 165 19.02 -7.29 4.02
N MET A 166 18.19 -6.64 3.20
CA MET A 166 17.27 -7.33 2.28
C MET A 166 18.03 -8.18 1.27
N ALA A 167 19.13 -7.68 0.68
CA ALA A 167 19.95 -8.45 -0.23
C ALA A 167 20.65 -9.63 0.46
N ALA A 168 21.10 -9.45 1.69
CA ALA A 168 21.71 -10.53 2.50
C ALA A 168 20.69 -11.63 2.90
N ALA A 169 19.40 -11.29 2.93
CA ALA A 169 18.33 -12.23 3.25
C ALA A 169 17.86 -13.09 2.05
N ILE A 170 18.34 -12.81 0.84
CA ILE A 170 18.02 -13.60 -0.35
C ILE A 170 18.74 -14.95 -0.30
N THR A 171 17.98 -16.02 -0.53
CA THR A 171 18.47 -17.41 -0.58
C THR A 171 18.11 -18.05 -1.93
N ASP A 172 18.51 -19.30 -2.14
CA ASP A 172 18.13 -20.12 -3.30
C ASP A 172 16.62 -20.43 -3.37
N ARG A 173 15.89 -20.24 -2.27
CA ARG A 173 14.43 -20.36 -2.21
C ARG A 173 13.68 -19.04 -2.46
N THR A 174 14.38 -17.92 -2.48
CA THR A 174 13.73 -16.63 -2.74
C THR A 174 13.23 -16.56 -4.18
N ARG A 175 11.96 -16.20 -4.35
CA ARG A 175 11.32 -16.02 -5.67
C ARG A 175 10.85 -14.60 -5.91
N LEU A 176 10.64 -13.86 -4.83
CA LEU A 176 10.03 -12.55 -4.89
C LEU A 176 10.63 -11.63 -3.84
N VAL A 177 10.90 -10.39 -4.22
CA VAL A 177 11.24 -9.29 -3.30
C VAL A 177 10.21 -8.19 -3.47
N LEU A 178 9.66 -7.66 -2.35
CA LEU A 178 8.71 -6.55 -2.38
C LEU A 178 9.38 -5.30 -1.80
N VAL A 179 9.44 -4.24 -2.59
CA VAL A 179 9.97 -2.92 -2.21
C VAL A 179 8.83 -1.91 -2.26
N CYS A 180 8.33 -1.50 -1.09
CA CYS A 180 7.27 -0.50 -0.98
C CYS A 180 7.88 0.91 -0.95
N SER A 181 7.71 1.69 -1.99
CA SER A 181 8.29 3.02 -2.08
C SER A 181 7.32 4.04 -2.71
N PRO A 182 6.86 5.02 -1.94
CA PRO A 182 7.05 5.27 -0.50
C PRO A 182 6.52 4.16 0.40
N ASN A 183 7.23 3.87 1.50
CA ASN A 183 6.84 2.78 2.40
C ASN A 183 5.55 3.10 3.18
N ASN A 184 4.67 2.16 3.27
CA ASN A 184 3.48 2.21 4.12
C ASN A 184 3.67 1.21 5.27
N PRO A 185 3.69 1.64 6.56
CA PRO A 185 3.07 2.87 7.08
C PRO A 185 4.03 4.03 7.37
N THR A 186 5.33 3.91 7.15
CA THR A 186 6.33 4.84 7.69
C THR A 186 6.59 6.09 6.86
N GLY A 187 6.36 6.04 5.53
CA GLY A 187 6.39 7.20 4.64
C GLY A 187 7.63 7.40 3.77
N PRO A 188 8.86 7.04 4.18
CA PRO A 188 10.05 7.28 3.38
C PRO A 188 10.04 6.57 2.03
N ALA A 189 10.64 7.21 1.02
CA ALA A 189 10.92 6.60 -0.26
C ALA A 189 12.32 5.95 -0.27
N VAL A 190 12.48 4.90 -1.08
CA VAL A 190 13.77 4.33 -1.47
C VAL A 190 14.37 5.22 -2.56
N HIS A 191 15.67 5.49 -2.53
CA HIS A 191 16.33 6.25 -3.58
C HIS A 191 16.68 5.38 -4.79
N HIS A 192 16.72 6.00 -5.97
CA HIS A 192 16.92 5.30 -7.23
C HIS A 192 18.25 4.55 -7.26
N ASP A 193 19.33 5.23 -6.89
CA ASP A 193 20.68 4.65 -6.86
C ASP A 193 20.84 3.52 -5.83
N GLU A 194 20.11 3.60 -4.73
CA GLU A 194 20.08 2.53 -3.71
C GLU A 194 19.45 1.26 -4.28
N LEU A 195 18.31 1.41 -4.96
CA LEU A 195 17.62 0.27 -5.55
C LEU A 195 18.35 -0.29 -6.77
N GLU A 196 18.98 0.55 -7.57
CA GLU A 196 19.85 0.11 -8.67
C GLU A 196 21.01 -0.78 -8.17
N ARG A 197 21.70 -0.35 -7.11
CA ARG A 197 22.77 -1.15 -6.48
C ARG A 197 22.22 -2.45 -5.88
N PHE A 198 21.03 -2.41 -5.29
CA PHE A 198 20.36 -3.59 -4.77
C PHE A 198 20.06 -4.60 -5.88
N LEU A 199 19.51 -4.15 -7.02
CA LEU A 199 19.20 -4.99 -8.18
C LEU A 199 20.44 -5.71 -8.72
N GLY A 200 21.61 -5.07 -8.68
CA GLY A 200 22.87 -5.71 -9.04
C GLY A 200 23.29 -6.90 -8.15
N ARG A 201 22.62 -7.09 -7.01
CA ARG A 201 22.85 -8.19 -6.05
C ARG A 201 21.73 -9.24 -6.05
N VAL A 202 20.61 -8.94 -6.69
CA VAL A 202 19.46 -9.85 -6.78
C VAL A 202 19.68 -10.82 -7.95
N PRO A 203 19.51 -12.15 -7.77
CA PRO A 203 19.54 -13.11 -8.87
C PRO A 203 18.50 -12.76 -9.95
N ALA A 204 18.87 -12.96 -11.21
CA ALA A 204 18.04 -12.57 -12.36
C ALA A 204 16.71 -13.34 -12.47
N ASP A 205 16.59 -14.46 -11.77
CA ASP A 205 15.39 -15.30 -11.68
C ASP A 205 14.48 -14.94 -10.48
N VAL A 206 14.88 -13.96 -9.67
CA VAL A 206 14.07 -13.43 -8.58
C VAL A 206 13.35 -12.16 -9.05
N LEU A 207 12.01 -12.16 -8.97
CA LEU A 207 11.22 -10.99 -9.33
C LEU A 207 11.32 -9.91 -8.23
N VAL A 208 11.57 -8.67 -8.61
CA VAL A 208 11.55 -7.51 -7.71
C VAL A 208 10.34 -6.64 -8.04
N VAL A 209 9.42 -6.49 -7.09
CA VAL A 209 8.27 -5.60 -7.23
C VAL A 209 8.57 -4.28 -6.57
N VAL A 210 8.46 -3.19 -7.31
CA VAL A 210 8.45 -1.83 -6.79
C VAL A 210 6.99 -1.41 -6.63
N ASP A 211 6.50 -1.45 -5.38
CA ASP A 211 5.12 -1.05 -5.05
C ASP A 211 5.05 0.46 -4.88
N GLU A 212 4.62 1.13 -5.93
CA GLU A 212 4.53 2.58 -6.06
C GLU A 212 3.09 3.08 -5.84
N ALA A 213 2.39 2.57 -4.84
CA ALA A 213 1.01 2.97 -4.56
C ALA A 213 0.84 4.47 -4.25
N TYR A 214 1.93 5.18 -3.92
CA TYR A 214 1.94 6.60 -3.56
C TYR A 214 2.78 7.46 -4.49
N ARG A 215 3.12 6.97 -5.69
CA ARG A 215 4.07 7.63 -6.63
C ARG A 215 3.73 9.09 -6.92
N GLU A 216 2.46 9.42 -7.06
CA GLU A 216 2.00 10.76 -7.42
C GLU A 216 2.28 11.82 -6.33
N PHE A 217 2.46 11.39 -5.07
CA PHE A 217 2.77 12.26 -3.93
C PHE A 217 4.26 12.54 -3.75
N VAL A 218 5.12 11.79 -4.43
CA VAL A 218 6.58 11.91 -4.32
C VAL A 218 7.05 13.26 -4.84
N ARG A 219 7.93 13.92 -4.05
CA ARG A 219 8.60 15.19 -4.42
C ARG A 219 10.11 15.11 -4.32
N ASP A 220 10.64 14.07 -3.65
CA ASP A 220 12.07 13.81 -3.60
C ASP A 220 12.59 13.45 -5.01
N PRO A 221 13.51 14.25 -5.61
CA PRO A 221 14.03 13.97 -6.94
C PRO A 221 14.89 12.70 -7.01
N ASP A 222 15.43 12.26 -5.88
CA ASP A 222 16.26 11.06 -5.79
C ASP A 222 15.43 9.79 -5.55
N ALA A 223 14.11 9.93 -5.28
CA ALA A 223 13.23 8.80 -5.09
C ALA A 223 13.17 7.90 -6.33
N VAL A 224 13.05 6.60 -6.10
CA VAL A 224 12.99 5.61 -7.16
C VAL A 224 11.88 5.90 -8.17
N ASP A 225 12.20 5.75 -9.43
CA ASP A 225 11.25 5.63 -10.53
C ASP A 225 11.28 4.19 -11.03
N GLY A 226 10.27 3.43 -10.62
CA GLY A 226 10.15 2.01 -10.98
C GLY A 226 10.05 1.79 -12.50
N LEU A 227 9.41 2.72 -13.23
CA LEU A 227 9.31 2.62 -14.70
C LEU A 227 10.65 2.81 -15.41
N ARG A 228 11.56 3.57 -14.82
CA ARG A 228 12.93 3.66 -15.33
C ARG A 228 13.68 2.34 -15.10
N LEU A 229 13.62 1.80 -13.88
CA LEU A 229 14.28 0.53 -13.56
C LEU A 229 13.71 -0.65 -14.38
N TYR A 230 12.40 -0.72 -14.54
CA TYR A 230 11.75 -1.76 -15.35
C TYR A 230 12.28 -1.82 -16.78
N ARG A 231 12.64 -0.68 -17.40
CA ARG A 231 13.17 -0.66 -18.78
C ARG A 231 14.52 -1.36 -18.90
N ASP A 232 15.34 -1.28 -17.85
CA ASP A 232 16.71 -1.78 -17.85
C ASP A 232 16.83 -3.16 -17.17
N HIS A 233 15.82 -3.55 -16.35
CA HIS A 233 15.82 -4.79 -15.57
C HIS A 233 14.61 -5.67 -15.87
N PRO A 234 14.77 -6.79 -16.62
CA PRO A 234 13.64 -7.67 -16.98
C PRO A 234 12.95 -8.34 -15.80
N ASN A 235 13.60 -8.45 -14.65
CA ASN A 235 13.06 -8.99 -13.40
C ASN A 235 12.45 -7.91 -12.49
N VAL A 236 12.20 -6.70 -12.98
CA VAL A 236 11.48 -5.66 -12.24
C VAL A 236 10.03 -5.57 -12.69
N CYS A 237 9.13 -5.56 -11.73
CA CYS A 237 7.70 -5.31 -11.90
C CYS A 237 7.30 -4.07 -11.10
N VAL A 238 6.64 -3.12 -11.74
CA VAL A 238 6.11 -1.91 -11.08
C VAL A 238 4.63 -2.11 -10.77
N LEU A 239 4.23 -1.88 -9.52
CA LEU A 239 2.85 -2.00 -9.06
C LEU A 239 2.28 -0.63 -8.74
N ARG A 240 1.15 -0.27 -9.32
CA ARG A 240 0.46 1.02 -9.12
C ARG A 240 -1.05 0.85 -8.89
N THR A 241 -1.68 1.88 -8.37
CA THR A 241 -3.10 1.85 -8.02
C THR A 241 -3.81 3.16 -8.35
N PHE A 242 -5.08 3.07 -8.68
CA PHE A 242 -5.98 4.22 -8.74
C PHE A 242 -6.65 4.56 -7.40
N SER A 243 -6.33 3.82 -6.33
CA SER A 243 -7.00 3.98 -5.03
C SER A 243 -6.55 5.20 -4.24
N LYS A 244 -5.36 5.77 -4.52
CA LYS A 244 -4.74 6.82 -3.70
C LYS A 244 -4.87 8.19 -4.37
N ALA A 245 -3.91 8.63 -5.13
CA ALA A 245 -3.95 9.93 -5.80
C ALA A 245 -5.22 10.10 -6.66
N TYR A 246 -5.57 9.10 -7.43
CA TYR A 246 -6.75 9.14 -8.32
C TYR A 246 -8.10 9.08 -7.59
N GLY A 247 -8.13 8.80 -6.28
CA GLY A 247 -9.37 8.83 -5.49
C GLY A 247 -10.39 7.73 -5.81
N LEU A 248 -9.99 6.66 -6.50
CA LEU A 248 -10.88 5.59 -6.95
C LEU A 248 -10.83 4.35 -6.02
N ALA A 249 -10.57 4.54 -4.73
CA ALA A 249 -10.43 3.44 -3.77
C ALA A 249 -11.62 2.47 -3.77
N GLY A 250 -12.84 2.98 -3.91
CA GLY A 250 -14.08 2.20 -3.95
C GLY A 250 -14.27 1.37 -5.23
N LEU A 251 -13.62 1.74 -6.33
CA LEU A 251 -13.77 1.07 -7.62
C LEU A 251 -12.85 -0.13 -7.81
N ARG A 252 -11.86 -0.31 -6.93
CA ARG A 252 -10.96 -1.47 -6.95
C ARG A 252 -10.26 -1.67 -8.29
N VAL A 253 -9.43 -0.72 -8.73
CA VAL A 253 -8.64 -0.82 -9.96
C VAL A 253 -7.18 -0.43 -9.71
N GLY A 254 -6.26 -1.20 -10.30
CA GLY A 254 -4.83 -0.98 -10.30
C GLY A 254 -4.19 -1.68 -11.48
N PHE A 255 -2.88 -1.52 -11.64
CA PHE A 255 -2.13 -2.12 -12.73
C PHE A 255 -0.69 -2.43 -12.34
N ALA A 256 -0.09 -3.37 -13.07
CA ALA A 256 1.33 -3.65 -13.04
C ALA A 256 1.94 -3.40 -14.41
N VAL A 257 3.21 -2.98 -14.41
CA VAL A 257 4.06 -2.92 -15.59
C VAL A 257 5.22 -3.88 -15.40
N ALA A 258 5.35 -4.85 -16.29
CA ALA A 258 6.41 -5.86 -16.25
C ALA A 258 6.69 -6.35 -17.67
N HIS A 259 7.83 -7.01 -17.90
CA HIS A 259 8.12 -7.61 -19.20
C HIS A 259 7.16 -8.75 -19.54
N ASP A 260 7.06 -9.10 -20.83
CA ASP A 260 6.06 -10.00 -21.42
C ASP A 260 5.75 -11.25 -20.59
N ALA A 261 6.78 -11.99 -20.16
CA ALA A 261 6.60 -13.27 -19.46
C ALA A 261 5.92 -13.07 -18.10
N VAL A 262 6.30 -12.00 -17.36
CA VAL A 262 5.72 -11.68 -16.06
C VAL A 262 4.31 -11.14 -16.26
N ALA A 263 4.10 -10.16 -17.16
CA ALA A 263 2.79 -9.59 -17.44
C ALA A 263 1.78 -10.66 -17.92
N ASP A 264 2.22 -11.63 -18.74
CA ASP A 264 1.40 -12.76 -19.17
C ASP A 264 1.02 -13.69 -17.99
N ALA A 265 1.97 -13.97 -17.09
CA ALA A 265 1.70 -14.74 -15.88
C ALA A 265 0.67 -14.04 -14.97
N LEU A 266 0.77 -12.70 -14.82
CA LEU A 266 -0.20 -11.93 -14.06
C LEU A 266 -1.60 -11.98 -14.68
N ARG A 267 -1.71 -11.90 -16.00
CA ARG A 267 -3.01 -12.07 -16.69
C ARG A 267 -3.62 -13.47 -16.50
N LYS A 268 -2.78 -14.51 -16.42
CA LYS A 268 -3.22 -15.91 -16.17
C LYS A 268 -3.73 -16.12 -14.74
N THR A 269 -3.17 -15.41 -13.76
CA THR A 269 -3.59 -15.49 -12.34
C THR A 269 -4.67 -14.47 -11.97
N ALA A 270 -5.06 -13.60 -12.90
CA ALA A 270 -6.11 -12.61 -12.70
C ALA A 270 -7.48 -13.27 -12.54
N VAL A 271 -8.33 -12.70 -11.67
CA VAL A 271 -9.74 -13.08 -11.61
C VAL A 271 -10.43 -12.66 -12.92
N PRO A 272 -11.04 -13.60 -13.67
CA PRO A 272 -11.73 -13.27 -14.90
C PRO A 272 -12.79 -12.18 -14.67
N PHE A 273 -12.81 -11.16 -15.53
CA PHE A 273 -13.73 -10.01 -15.44
C PHE A 273 -13.63 -9.23 -14.11
N GLY A 274 -12.51 -9.34 -13.39
CA GLY A 274 -12.36 -8.78 -12.04
C GLY A 274 -12.43 -7.25 -11.97
N VAL A 275 -11.95 -6.54 -13.01
CA VAL A 275 -12.05 -5.07 -13.09
C VAL A 275 -13.38 -4.69 -13.75
N SER A 276 -14.30 -4.10 -12.98
CA SER A 276 -15.65 -3.77 -13.45
C SER A 276 -15.63 -2.73 -14.58
N VAL A 277 -16.67 -2.71 -15.42
CA VAL A 277 -16.83 -1.71 -16.49
C VAL A 277 -16.78 -0.29 -15.93
N VAL A 278 -17.39 -0.04 -14.77
CA VAL A 278 -17.36 1.26 -14.08
C VAL A 278 -15.93 1.67 -13.72
N ALA A 279 -15.16 0.73 -13.17
CA ALA A 279 -13.76 0.97 -12.81
C ALA A 279 -12.87 1.25 -14.03
N GLN A 280 -13.06 0.51 -15.13
CA GLN A 280 -12.30 0.71 -16.37
C GLN A 280 -12.55 2.12 -16.95
N HIS A 281 -13.80 2.53 -17.09
CA HIS A 281 -14.15 3.84 -17.64
C HIS A 281 -13.72 5.00 -16.73
N ALA A 282 -13.92 4.88 -15.41
CA ALA A 282 -13.46 5.89 -14.46
C ALA A 282 -11.92 6.04 -14.45
N ALA A 283 -11.19 4.95 -14.57
CA ALA A 283 -9.74 4.98 -14.64
C ALA A 283 -9.23 5.64 -15.93
N ILE A 284 -9.83 5.33 -17.07
CA ILE A 284 -9.50 5.96 -18.36
C ILE A 284 -9.75 7.47 -18.30
N GLU A 285 -10.92 7.89 -17.81
CA GLU A 285 -11.24 9.31 -17.68
C GLU A 285 -10.31 10.02 -16.68
N SER A 286 -9.92 9.34 -15.59
CA SER A 286 -8.96 9.91 -14.63
C SER A 286 -7.58 10.16 -15.25
N LEU A 287 -7.11 9.27 -16.12
CA LEU A 287 -5.85 9.46 -16.86
C LEU A 287 -5.94 10.66 -17.82
N SER A 288 -7.07 10.86 -18.48
CA SER A 288 -7.27 12.02 -19.37
C SER A 288 -7.31 13.37 -18.64
N ARG A 289 -7.61 13.34 -17.32
CA ARG A 289 -7.69 14.54 -16.45
C ARG A 289 -6.53 14.61 -15.45
N GLU A 290 -5.43 13.97 -15.73
CA GLU A 290 -4.31 13.87 -14.80
C GLU A 290 -3.75 15.23 -14.38
N ALA A 291 -3.80 16.26 -15.23
CA ALA A 291 -3.36 17.61 -14.85
C ALA A 291 -4.20 18.18 -13.68
N GLU A 292 -5.52 18.10 -13.76
CA GLU A 292 -6.44 18.53 -12.69
C GLU A 292 -6.24 17.68 -11.40
N LEU A 293 -5.97 16.38 -11.58
CA LEU A 293 -5.66 15.48 -10.48
C LEU A 293 -4.38 15.92 -9.75
N LEU A 294 -3.31 16.20 -10.49
CA LEU A 294 -2.00 16.57 -9.93
C LEU A 294 -2.03 17.91 -9.21
N GLU A 295 -2.93 18.84 -9.57
CA GLU A 295 -3.17 20.05 -8.78
C GLU A 295 -3.70 19.70 -7.38
N ARG A 296 -4.66 18.78 -7.27
CA ARG A 296 -5.17 18.29 -5.99
C ARG A 296 -4.10 17.54 -5.18
N VAL A 297 -3.29 16.72 -5.85
CA VAL A 297 -2.15 16.03 -5.23
C VAL A 297 -1.15 17.05 -4.68
N THR A 298 -0.87 18.12 -5.41
CA THR A 298 0.04 19.19 -4.97
C THR A 298 -0.49 19.89 -3.70
N ALA A 299 -1.80 20.13 -3.61
CA ALA A 299 -2.42 20.66 -2.40
C ALA A 299 -2.28 19.70 -1.19
N LEU A 300 -2.47 18.38 -1.41
CA LEU A 300 -2.26 17.38 -0.36
C LEU A 300 -0.80 17.26 0.07
N VAL A 301 0.14 17.40 -0.85
CA VAL A 301 1.57 17.44 -0.53
C VAL A 301 1.90 18.66 0.31
N ALA A 302 1.39 19.85 -0.03
CA ALA A 302 1.57 21.05 0.79
C ALA A 302 1.01 20.87 2.21
N GLU A 303 -0.16 20.24 2.35
CA GLU A 303 -0.72 19.89 3.66
C GLU A 303 0.13 18.86 4.40
N ARG A 304 0.67 17.84 3.72
CA ARG A 304 1.61 16.88 4.33
C ARG A 304 2.82 17.58 4.94
N GLU A 305 3.43 18.50 4.19
CA GLU A 305 4.58 19.26 4.68
C GLU A 305 4.19 20.13 5.88
N ARG A 306 3.05 20.82 5.81
CA ARG A 306 2.53 21.63 6.92
C ARG A 306 2.33 20.80 8.19
N VAL A 307 1.66 19.66 8.08
CA VAL A 307 1.42 18.74 9.21
C VAL A 307 2.75 18.21 9.76
N GLY A 308 3.65 17.77 8.88
CA GLY A 308 4.96 17.27 9.27
C GLY A 308 5.81 18.31 10.00
N GLU A 309 5.83 19.55 9.52
CA GLU A 309 6.52 20.66 10.19
C GLU A 309 5.90 20.99 11.55
N ALA A 310 4.58 21.04 11.65
CA ALA A 310 3.89 21.31 12.91
C ALA A 310 4.22 20.25 13.96
N LEU A 311 4.13 18.97 13.60
CA LEU A 311 4.47 17.87 14.51
C LEU A 311 5.95 17.93 14.96
N ARG A 312 6.91 18.21 14.06
CA ARG A 312 8.33 18.35 14.43
C ARG A 312 8.56 19.56 15.36
N LYS A 313 7.87 20.68 15.14
CA LYS A 313 7.93 21.86 16.04
C LYS A 313 7.40 21.56 17.44
N LEU A 314 6.45 20.65 17.58
CA LEU A 314 5.96 20.14 18.86
C LEU A 314 6.94 19.16 19.54
N GLY A 315 7.98 18.70 18.84
CA GLY A 315 8.99 17.78 19.37
C GLY A 315 8.77 16.31 18.96
N TRP A 316 7.86 16.02 18.04
CA TRP A 316 7.70 14.67 17.49
C TRP A 316 8.86 14.32 16.53
N GLU A 317 9.47 13.16 16.76
CA GLU A 317 10.39 12.56 15.80
C GLU A 317 9.57 11.75 14.79
N ILE A 318 9.37 12.32 13.60
CA ILE A 318 8.63 11.66 12.53
C ILE A 318 9.50 11.50 11.28
N PRO A 319 9.44 10.36 10.60
CA PRO A 319 10.13 10.16 9.32
C PRO A 319 9.65 11.18 8.27
N HIS A 320 10.53 11.50 7.32
CA HIS A 320 10.08 12.26 6.15
C HIS A 320 9.20 11.37 5.27
N SER A 321 7.97 11.80 5.04
CA SER A 321 7.00 11.03 4.25
C SER A 321 6.91 11.56 2.83
N GLU A 322 6.98 10.67 1.86
CA GLU A 322 6.71 10.92 0.45
C GLU A 322 5.34 10.35 0.00
N ALA A 323 4.53 9.89 0.97
CA ALA A 323 3.16 9.39 0.76
C ALA A 323 2.10 10.45 1.12
N ASN A 324 0.83 10.05 1.25
CA ASN A 324 -0.27 10.92 1.69
C ASN A 324 -0.61 10.75 3.18
N PHE A 325 0.37 10.47 4.01
CA PHE A 325 0.18 10.27 5.46
C PHE A 325 1.46 10.63 6.24
N VAL A 326 1.32 10.75 7.55
CA VAL A 326 2.41 10.85 8.51
C VAL A 326 2.43 9.63 9.42
N TRP A 327 3.62 9.30 9.95
CA TRP A 327 3.85 8.23 10.90
C TRP A 327 4.31 8.79 12.23
N LEU A 328 3.63 8.42 13.32
CA LEU A 328 4.01 8.76 14.69
C LEU A 328 4.48 7.47 15.37
N GLU A 329 5.75 7.40 15.70
CA GLU A 329 6.32 6.28 16.46
C GLU A 329 5.96 6.43 17.93
N LEU A 330 5.30 5.45 18.52
CA LEU A 330 4.68 5.52 19.85
C LEU A 330 5.01 4.31 20.73
N GLY A 331 5.54 3.23 20.13
CA GLY A 331 5.82 1.98 20.83
C GLY A 331 4.59 1.48 21.59
N GLU A 332 4.77 1.11 22.84
CA GLU A 332 3.70 0.58 23.70
C GLU A 332 2.51 1.55 23.89
N ARG A 333 2.73 2.86 23.73
CA ARG A 333 1.67 3.88 23.89
C ARG A 333 0.77 4.02 22.65
N THR A 334 0.98 3.23 21.60
CA THR A 334 0.25 3.31 20.33
C THR A 334 -1.27 3.23 20.48
N LEU A 335 -1.75 2.24 21.25
CA LEU A 335 -3.19 2.05 21.42
C LEU A 335 -3.85 3.13 22.28
N ASP A 336 -3.09 3.70 23.22
CA ASP A 336 -3.57 4.78 24.08
C ASP A 336 -3.73 6.08 23.27
N PHE A 337 -2.75 6.40 22.44
CA PHE A 337 -2.85 7.53 21.50
C PHE A 337 -3.99 7.35 20.51
N ALA A 338 -4.18 6.17 19.96
CA ALA A 338 -5.29 5.90 19.05
C ALA A 338 -6.65 6.09 19.74
N ARG A 339 -6.79 5.67 21.01
CA ARG A 339 -8.00 5.93 21.82
C ARG A 339 -8.19 7.42 22.13
N HIS A 340 -7.12 8.14 22.45
CA HIS A 340 -7.16 9.59 22.65
C HIS A 340 -7.71 10.30 21.40
N CYS A 341 -7.20 9.96 20.21
CA CYS A 341 -7.71 10.49 18.95
C CYS A 341 -9.17 10.11 18.70
N GLU A 342 -9.52 8.82 18.91
CA GLU A 342 -10.89 8.32 18.69
C GLU A 342 -11.92 9.02 19.57
N GLN A 343 -11.60 9.29 20.84
CA GLN A 343 -12.45 10.03 21.77
C GLN A 343 -12.71 11.46 21.31
N ALA A 344 -11.77 12.07 20.59
CA ALA A 344 -11.91 13.40 19.99
C ALA A 344 -12.46 13.35 18.55
N GLY A 345 -12.96 12.22 18.09
CA GLY A 345 -13.57 12.06 16.77
C GLY A 345 -12.56 11.97 15.61
N LEU A 346 -11.29 11.64 15.86
CA LEU A 346 -10.27 11.42 14.82
C LEU A 346 -9.85 9.95 14.80
N ILE A 347 -10.16 9.25 13.72
CA ILE A 347 -9.85 7.81 13.59
C ILE A 347 -8.53 7.64 12.84
N VAL A 348 -7.44 7.42 13.58
CA VAL A 348 -6.10 7.08 13.05
C VAL A 348 -5.94 5.57 12.85
N ARG A 349 -4.83 5.14 12.22
CA ARG A 349 -4.50 3.72 12.05
C ARG A 349 -3.41 3.32 13.05
N PRO A 350 -3.73 2.60 14.15
CA PRO A 350 -2.73 2.06 15.05
C PRO A 350 -2.09 0.79 14.49
N PHE A 351 -0.80 0.63 14.78
CA PHE A 351 -0.01 -0.58 14.65
C PHE A 351 0.55 -0.88 16.05
N ALA A 352 -0.11 -1.76 16.77
CA ALA A 352 0.14 -2.00 18.19
C ALA A 352 1.62 -2.29 18.47
N GLY A 353 2.18 -1.66 19.49
CA GLY A 353 3.60 -1.77 19.85
C GLY A 353 4.56 -0.97 18.97
N GLU A 354 4.08 -0.30 17.90
CA GLU A 354 4.93 0.39 16.94
C GLU A 354 4.57 1.88 16.81
N GLY A 355 3.38 2.20 16.31
CA GLY A 355 2.99 3.60 16.10
C GLY A 355 1.63 3.77 15.45
N CYS A 356 1.30 5.01 15.15
CA CYS A 356 0.08 5.38 14.45
C CYS A 356 0.37 6.04 13.11
N ARG A 357 -0.34 5.61 12.07
CA ARG A 357 -0.37 6.29 10.78
C ARG A 357 -1.63 7.16 10.68
N ALA A 358 -1.46 8.42 10.32
CA ALA A 358 -2.54 9.35 10.06
C ALA A 358 -2.49 9.83 8.60
N THR A 359 -3.57 9.63 7.87
CA THR A 359 -3.73 10.14 6.50
C THR A 359 -3.80 11.66 6.52
N VAL A 360 -3.09 12.31 5.61
CA VAL A 360 -3.29 13.74 5.33
C VAL A 360 -4.59 13.89 4.54
N ALA A 361 -5.55 14.54 5.14
CA ALA A 361 -6.93 14.64 4.66
C ALA A 361 -7.37 16.11 4.56
N GLU A 362 -8.63 16.40 4.89
CA GLU A 362 -9.15 17.76 4.93
C GLU A 362 -8.39 18.61 5.97
N PRO A 363 -8.19 19.94 5.75
CA PRO A 363 -7.46 20.80 6.67
C PRO A 363 -7.95 20.70 8.13
N GLU A 364 -9.26 20.60 8.35
CA GLU A 364 -9.85 20.49 9.71
C GLU A 364 -9.45 19.17 10.40
N ALA A 365 -9.32 18.07 9.65
CA ALA A 365 -8.83 16.79 10.18
C ALA A 365 -7.34 16.87 10.52
N ASN A 366 -6.57 17.54 9.67
CA ASN A 366 -5.13 17.73 9.85
C ASN A 366 -4.84 18.64 11.05
N ASP A 367 -5.60 19.72 11.24
CA ASP A 367 -5.50 20.62 12.40
C ASP A 367 -5.81 19.86 13.69
N ARG A 368 -6.88 19.05 13.69
CA ARG A 368 -7.23 18.22 14.84
C ARG A 368 -6.14 17.20 15.18
N LEU A 369 -5.47 16.62 14.19
CA LEU A 369 -4.33 15.73 14.44
C LEU A 369 -3.20 16.48 15.19
N ILE A 370 -2.88 17.70 14.74
CA ILE A 370 -1.82 18.52 15.35
C ILE A 370 -2.20 18.87 16.80
N GLU A 371 -3.44 19.32 17.04
CA GLU A 371 -3.95 19.65 18.38
C GLU A 371 -3.88 18.46 19.34
N LEU A 372 -4.31 17.27 18.89
CA LEU A 372 -4.30 16.06 19.69
C LEU A 372 -2.87 15.57 19.97
N ALA A 373 -1.96 15.72 19.00
CA ALA A 373 -0.56 15.42 19.18
C ALA A 373 0.13 16.36 20.18
N GLU A 374 -0.25 17.65 20.22
CA GLU A 374 0.21 18.61 21.22
C GLU A 374 -0.30 18.25 22.62
N GLN A 375 -1.64 18.01 22.75
CA GLN A 375 -2.24 17.59 24.03
C GLN A 375 -1.60 16.32 24.58
N TRP A 376 -1.27 15.38 23.72
CA TRP A 376 -0.62 14.10 24.09
C TRP A 376 0.77 14.28 24.72
N LEU A 377 1.52 15.28 24.27
CA LEU A 377 2.87 15.56 24.83
C LEU A 377 2.79 16.37 26.12
N ALA A 378 1.69 17.08 26.37
CA ALA A 378 1.48 17.88 27.56
C ALA A 378 0.94 17.08 28.76
N GLY A 379 0.39 15.90 28.55
CA GLY A 379 -0.19 15.00 29.56
C GLY A 379 0.59 13.75 29.76
#